data_a1d8272ab9b0d75ad3ac945ffe8bbb01
#
_entry.id   a1d8272ab9b0d75ad3ac945ffe8bbb01
#
_cell.length_a   1.000
_cell.length_b   1.000
_cell.length_c   1.000
_cell.angle_alpha   90.00
_cell.angle_beta   90.00
_cell.angle_gamma   90.00
#
_symmetry.space_group_name_H-M   'P 1'
#
loop_
_entity.id
_entity.type
_entity.pdbx_description
1 polymer ?
#
loop_
_entity_poly.entity_id
_entity_poly.type
_entity_poly.pdbx_seq_one_letter_code
_entity_poly.pdbx_strand_id
1 'polypeptide(L)'
;EILRCLVGSEMCIRDSVKVFQNAKKSGYVRVRVDGNVYDLSEDIPMEKNKKHNIEIVVDRLVVKPGIEKRLTDSIETTLNLADGLMMVDVIGGETLNFSQSFSCPDCDISIDEVEPRSFSFNNPFGACPVCHGLGYKMEFDVDLMIPDQKLSIAEGAIQVFGWQSSTDKKSYTRAILDALAREYHFDLETPFKDYPQEIKDILLYGTGGREVKVYYKGQRGEGVYDVAFEGIIKNVGRRYREASQNMKAEYETFMTITPCDECHGQRLKQESLAVTVAGKNIAEMCDMSVREMVSFLETMELSERQKLIGEQVLKEIKARIGFLNDVGLDYLTLSRATGTLSGGEAQRIRLATQIGSGLVGVAYILDEPSIGLHQRDNDKLLGALMNLRDLGNTLIVVEHDEDTMRAADYIVDIGPGAGSHGGQVVACGTAEEIMQCPESITGAYLSGRIQIPVPKERRKPTGWLTVKGA
;
A
#
# COMPACT_ATOMS: atom_id res chain seq x y z
N GLU A 1 -17.45 -44.59 -21.39
CA GLU A 1 -17.30 -43.59 -20.33
C GLU A 1 -18.50 -42.65 -20.37
N ILE A 2 -18.99 -42.25 -19.23
CA ILE A 2 -20.09 -41.29 -19.10
C ILE A 2 -19.46 -40.00 -18.55
N LEU A 3 -19.59 -38.90 -19.29
CA LEU A 3 -19.15 -37.58 -18.89
C LEU A 3 -20.30 -36.78 -18.29
N ARG A 4 -20.02 -36.02 -17.24
CA ARG A 4 -20.95 -35.03 -16.69
C ARG A 4 -20.29 -33.65 -16.79
N CYS A 5 -20.96 -32.71 -17.41
CA CYS A 5 -20.52 -31.31 -17.41
C CYS A 5 -21.14 -30.63 -16.16
N LEU A 6 -20.31 -30.07 -15.33
CA LEU A 6 -20.67 -29.54 -14.01
C LEU A 6 -20.23 -28.07 -13.87
N VAL A 7 -21.02 -27.31 -13.13
CA VAL A 7 -20.74 -25.93 -12.72
C VAL A 7 -20.76 -25.89 -11.21
N GLY A 8 -19.69 -25.44 -10.56
CA GLY A 8 -19.57 -25.50 -9.11
C GLY A 8 -19.16 -24.20 -8.43
N SER A 9 -19.60 -24.02 -7.16
CA SER A 9 -19.11 -23.00 -6.24
C SER A 9 -19.22 -23.46 -4.80
N GLU A 10 -18.30 -22.99 -3.93
CA GLU A 10 -18.41 -23.18 -2.47
C GLU A 10 -19.38 -22.16 -1.88
N MET A 11 -20.46 -22.61 -1.23
CA MET A 11 -21.48 -21.72 -0.69
C MET A 11 -21.97 -22.11 0.72
N CYS A 12 -22.41 -21.10 1.48
CA CYS A 12 -23.16 -21.27 2.72
C CYS A 12 -24.64 -21.56 2.44
N ILE A 13 -25.35 -22.26 3.35
CA ILE A 13 -26.77 -22.68 3.20
C ILE A 13 -27.73 -21.59 2.73
N ARG A 14 -27.54 -20.32 3.18
CA ARG A 14 -28.49 -19.24 2.85
C ARG A 14 -28.48 -18.92 1.35
N ASP A 15 -27.33 -19.06 0.68
CA ASP A 15 -27.19 -18.80 -0.74
C ASP A 15 -27.48 -20.02 -1.60
N SER A 16 -27.29 -21.23 -1.06
CA SER A 16 -27.58 -22.52 -1.71
C SER A 16 -29.03 -22.66 -2.14
N VAL A 17 -30.00 -22.24 -1.29
CA VAL A 17 -31.43 -22.29 -1.62
C VAL A 17 -31.75 -21.47 -2.87
N LYS A 18 -31.13 -20.32 -3.03
CA LYS A 18 -31.30 -19.47 -4.24
C LYS A 18 -30.70 -20.15 -5.47
N VAL A 19 -29.53 -20.78 -5.32
CA VAL A 19 -28.85 -21.50 -6.41
C VAL A 19 -29.72 -22.65 -6.90
N PHE A 20 -30.28 -23.46 -5.99
CA PHE A 20 -31.19 -24.55 -6.37
C PHE A 20 -32.48 -24.06 -7.03
N GLN A 21 -33.04 -22.95 -6.53
CA GLN A 21 -34.21 -22.33 -7.15
C GLN A 21 -33.93 -21.80 -8.55
N ASN A 22 -32.79 -21.18 -8.74
CA ASN A 22 -32.36 -20.65 -10.04
C ASN A 22 -32.05 -21.78 -11.02
N ALA A 23 -31.34 -22.83 -10.58
CA ALA A 23 -31.07 -24.02 -11.40
C ALA A 23 -32.36 -24.69 -11.85
N LYS A 24 -33.32 -24.84 -10.92
CA LYS A 24 -34.64 -25.41 -11.23
C LYS A 24 -35.44 -24.54 -12.21
N LYS A 25 -35.42 -23.21 -12.07
CA LYS A 25 -36.05 -22.29 -13.02
C LYS A 25 -35.41 -22.33 -14.41
N SER A 26 -34.09 -22.55 -14.47
CA SER A 26 -33.34 -22.68 -15.72
C SER A 26 -33.49 -24.09 -16.37
N GLY A 27 -34.28 -25.00 -15.77
CA GLY A 27 -34.58 -26.28 -16.35
C GLY A 27 -33.60 -27.40 -16.00
N TYR A 28 -32.65 -27.18 -15.13
CA TYR A 28 -31.75 -28.24 -14.65
C TYR A 28 -32.48 -29.15 -13.66
N VAL A 29 -32.11 -30.42 -13.69
CA VAL A 29 -32.84 -31.47 -12.90
C VAL A 29 -31.98 -31.99 -11.76
N ARG A 30 -30.64 -31.89 -11.88
CA ARG A 30 -29.71 -32.52 -10.93
C ARG A 30 -28.62 -31.59 -10.49
N VAL A 31 -28.16 -31.79 -9.25
CA VAL A 31 -27.00 -31.15 -8.65
C VAL A 31 -26.12 -32.21 -7.98
N ARG A 32 -24.82 -31.93 -7.89
CA ARG A 32 -23.90 -32.69 -7.06
C ARG A 32 -23.57 -31.82 -5.85
N VAL A 33 -23.77 -32.34 -4.64
CA VAL A 33 -23.44 -31.66 -3.38
C VAL A 33 -22.47 -32.54 -2.61
N ASP A 34 -21.29 -31.98 -2.31
CA ASP A 34 -20.19 -32.69 -1.63
C ASP A 34 -19.86 -34.03 -2.27
N GLY A 35 -19.86 -34.11 -3.60
CA GLY A 35 -19.58 -35.30 -4.38
C GLY A 35 -20.78 -36.23 -4.64
N ASN A 36 -21.94 -36.06 -3.95
CA ASN A 36 -23.13 -36.85 -4.13
C ASN A 36 -24.13 -36.17 -5.06
N VAL A 37 -24.73 -36.95 -5.98
CA VAL A 37 -25.71 -36.43 -6.96
C VAL A 37 -27.12 -36.56 -6.41
N TYR A 38 -27.84 -35.43 -6.40
CA TYR A 38 -29.23 -35.33 -5.95
C TYR A 38 -30.13 -34.82 -7.08
N ASP A 39 -31.41 -35.18 -7.04
CA ASP A 39 -32.41 -34.57 -7.89
C ASP A 39 -32.90 -33.26 -7.24
N LEU A 40 -33.06 -32.20 -8.02
CA LEU A 40 -33.55 -30.91 -7.51
C LEU A 40 -35.00 -30.92 -7.04
N SER A 41 -35.71 -32.00 -7.27
CA SER A 41 -37.07 -32.22 -6.73
C SER A 41 -37.07 -32.80 -5.31
N GLU A 42 -35.95 -33.35 -4.85
CA GLU A 42 -35.77 -33.95 -3.53
C GLU A 42 -35.27 -32.96 -2.50
N ASP A 43 -35.48 -33.26 -1.19
CA ASP A 43 -34.87 -32.50 -0.10
C ASP A 43 -33.38 -32.87 0.02
N ILE A 44 -32.52 -31.93 -0.26
CA ILE A 44 -31.08 -32.13 -0.24
C ILE A 44 -30.54 -31.88 1.18
N PRO A 45 -29.97 -32.89 1.85
CA PRO A 45 -29.48 -32.76 3.22
C PRO A 45 -28.23 -31.89 3.26
N MET A 46 -28.27 -30.77 4.01
CA MET A 46 -27.16 -29.87 4.19
C MET A 46 -26.98 -29.45 5.65
N GLU A 47 -25.72 -29.36 6.12
CA GLU A 47 -25.39 -28.96 7.48
C GLU A 47 -25.37 -27.43 7.61
N LYS A 48 -26.09 -26.86 8.61
CA LYS A 48 -26.32 -25.41 8.76
C LYS A 48 -25.06 -24.56 8.94
N ASN A 49 -23.95 -25.13 9.41
CA ASN A 49 -22.74 -24.39 9.79
C ASN A 49 -21.51 -24.81 8.97
N LYS A 50 -21.71 -25.50 7.85
CA LYS A 50 -20.63 -25.96 6.97
C LYS A 50 -20.76 -25.32 5.59
N LYS A 51 -19.65 -25.07 4.94
CA LYS A 51 -19.61 -24.75 3.52
C LYS A 51 -19.78 -26.03 2.72
N HIS A 52 -20.59 -26.00 1.69
CA HIS A 52 -20.87 -27.13 0.81
C HIS A 52 -20.40 -26.81 -0.61
N ASN A 53 -19.80 -27.80 -1.27
CA ASN A 53 -19.51 -27.74 -2.69
C ASN A 53 -20.77 -28.10 -3.46
N ILE A 54 -21.32 -27.15 -4.21
CA ILE A 54 -22.56 -27.34 -4.99
C ILE A 54 -22.24 -27.19 -6.46
N GLU A 55 -22.55 -28.20 -7.23
CA GLU A 55 -22.29 -28.28 -8.66
C GLU A 55 -23.57 -28.62 -9.41
N ILE A 56 -23.91 -27.83 -10.43
CA ILE A 56 -25.09 -28.08 -11.27
C ILE A 56 -24.68 -29.05 -12.39
N VAL A 57 -25.40 -30.14 -12.54
CA VAL A 57 -25.22 -31.11 -13.63
C VAL A 57 -25.92 -30.59 -14.89
N VAL A 58 -25.12 -30.06 -15.84
CA VAL A 58 -25.66 -29.49 -17.08
C VAL A 58 -26.04 -30.58 -18.08
N ASP A 59 -25.18 -31.57 -18.31
CA ASP A 59 -25.47 -32.68 -19.22
C ASP A 59 -24.77 -33.98 -18.77
N ARG A 60 -25.24 -35.11 -19.27
CA ARG A 60 -24.64 -36.43 -19.10
C ARG A 60 -24.49 -37.09 -20.44
N LEU A 61 -23.27 -37.33 -20.83
CA LEU A 61 -22.91 -37.82 -22.17
C LEU A 61 -22.25 -39.21 -22.09
N VAL A 62 -22.56 -40.07 -23.04
CA VAL A 62 -21.82 -41.30 -23.24
C VAL A 62 -20.83 -41.09 -24.37
N VAL A 63 -19.56 -41.35 -24.12
CA VAL A 63 -18.50 -41.21 -25.15
C VAL A 63 -18.71 -42.24 -26.21
N LYS A 64 -19.04 -41.79 -27.42
CA LYS A 64 -19.20 -42.59 -28.63
C LYS A 64 -18.91 -41.71 -29.86
N PRO A 65 -18.55 -42.27 -30.99
CA PRO A 65 -18.39 -41.53 -32.25
C PRO A 65 -19.65 -40.70 -32.57
N GLY A 66 -19.47 -39.42 -32.97
CA GLY A 66 -20.57 -38.56 -33.41
C GLY A 66 -21.23 -37.75 -32.29
N ILE A 67 -20.61 -37.68 -31.09
CA ILE A 67 -21.13 -36.85 -29.96
C ILE A 67 -20.58 -35.42 -29.99
N GLU A 68 -19.64 -35.10 -30.86
CA GLU A 68 -18.83 -33.88 -30.86
C GLU A 68 -19.72 -32.64 -30.82
N LYS A 69 -20.75 -32.58 -31.66
CA LYS A 69 -21.66 -31.42 -31.67
C LYS A 69 -22.38 -31.23 -30.31
N ARG A 70 -22.96 -32.31 -29.76
CA ARG A 70 -23.65 -32.24 -28.47
C ARG A 70 -22.71 -31.93 -27.34
N LEU A 71 -21.47 -32.44 -27.38
CA LEU A 71 -20.44 -32.11 -26.39
C LEU A 71 -20.08 -30.62 -26.46
N THR A 72 -19.90 -30.05 -27.65
CA THR A 72 -19.64 -28.62 -27.83
C THR A 72 -20.77 -27.76 -27.29
N ASP A 73 -22.02 -28.09 -27.63
CA ASP A 73 -23.19 -27.35 -27.13
C ASP A 73 -23.28 -27.40 -25.57
N SER A 74 -22.98 -28.56 -24.96
CA SER A 74 -22.96 -28.73 -23.50
C SER A 74 -21.80 -27.96 -22.85
N ILE A 75 -20.62 -27.93 -23.47
CA ILE A 75 -19.47 -27.17 -23.03
C ILE A 75 -19.78 -25.67 -23.06
N GLU A 76 -20.29 -25.14 -24.17
CA GLU A 76 -20.65 -23.73 -24.31
C GLU A 76 -21.72 -23.32 -23.27
N THR A 77 -22.73 -24.16 -23.06
CA THR A 77 -23.76 -23.91 -22.06
C THR A 77 -23.18 -23.89 -20.64
N THR A 78 -22.26 -24.80 -20.33
CA THR A 78 -21.61 -24.90 -19.02
C THR A 78 -20.72 -23.70 -18.75
N LEU A 79 -19.89 -23.31 -19.74
CA LEU A 79 -19.01 -22.16 -19.64
C LEU A 79 -19.77 -20.83 -19.47
N ASN A 80 -20.87 -20.67 -20.22
CA ASN A 80 -21.74 -19.48 -20.10
C ASN A 80 -22.47 -19.42 -18.75
N LEU A 81 -22.78 -20.56 -18.13
CA LEU A 81 -23.46 -20.63 -16.83
C LEU A 81 -22.50 -20.33 -15.66
N ALA A 82 -21.21 -20.60 -15.82
CA ALA A 82 -20.20 -20.55 -14.78
C ALA A 82 -19.10 -19.53 -15.07
N ASP A 83 -19.38 -18.48 -15.83
CA ASP A 83 -18.41 -17.44 -16.16
C ASP A 83 -17.04 -17.98 -16.61
N GLY A 84 -17.08 -19.01 -17.47
CA GLY A 84 -15.89 -19.60 -18.08
C GLY A 84 -15.27 -20.78 -17.32
N LEU A 85 -15.87 -21.24 -16.22
CA LEU A 85 -15.41 -22.44 -15.51
C LEU A 85 -16.25 -23.67 -15.86
N MET A 86 -15.60 -24.81 -15.95
CA MET A 86 -16.27 -26.08 -16.25
C MET A 86 -15.57 -27.26 -15.57
N MET A 87 -16.34 -28.17 -15.00
CA MET A 87 -15.85 -29.47 -14.56
C MET A 87 -16.39 -30.59 -15.43
N VAL A 88 -15.55 -31.55 -15.75
CA VAL A 88 -15.95 -32.80 -16.45
C VAL A 88 -15.66 -33.95 -15.51
N ASP A 89 -16.75 -34.58 -15.01
CA ASP A 89 -16.69 -35.72 -14.12
C ASP A 89 -16.79 -37.02 -14.96
N VAL A 90 -15.71 -37.79 -15.00
CA VAL A 90 -15.65 -39.09 -15.68
C VAL A 90 -16.13 -40.17 -14.71
N ILE A 91 -17.29 -40.76 -14.96
CA ILE A 91 -17.86 -41.77 -14.05
C ILE A 91 -16.96 -43.00 -13.99
N GLY A 92 -16.37 -43.24 -12.81
CA GLY A 92 -15.37 -44.27 -12.60
C GLY A 92 -13.92 -43.88 -12.96
N GLY A 93 -13.68 -42.60 -13.25
CA GLY A 93 -12.39 -41.99 -13.51
C GLY A 93 -12.17 -40.73 -12.70
N GLU A 94 -11.36 -39.83 -13.20
CA GLU A 94 -11.01 -38.56 -12.57
C GLU A 94 -11.98 -37.44 -12.93
N THR A 95 -12.10 -36.43 -12.09
CA THR A 95 -12.78 -35.16 -12.39
C THR A 95 -11.75 -34.22 -13.04
N LEU A 96 -12.05 -33.68 -14.21
CA LEU A 96 -11.20 -32.76 -14.95
C LEU A 96 -11.76 -31.34 -14.83
N ASN A 97 -10.93 -30.38 -14.46
CA ASN A 97 -11.29 -28.97 -14.35
C ASN A 97 -10.79 -28.22 -15.60
N PHE A 98 -11.66 -27.41 -16.16
CA PHE A 98 -11.37 -26.57 -17.32
C PHE A 98 -11.80 -25.13 -17.05
N SER A 99 -11.02 -24.19 -17.55
CA SER A 99 -11.34 -22.76 -17.48
C SER A 99 -11.07 -22.11 -18.84
N GLN A 100 -11.93 -21.19 -19.26
CA GLN A 100 -11.64 -20.29 -20.38
C GLN A 100 -10.58 -19.26 -20.03
N SER A 101 -10.41 -18.98 -18.73
CA SER A 101 -9.37 -18.14 -18.18
C SER A 101 -8.10 -18.96 -17.94
N PHE A 102 -7.07 -18.34 -17.38
CA PHE A 102 -5.79 -19.01 -17.11
C PHE A 102 -5.94 -20.09 -16.02
N SER A 103 -5.94 -21.36 -16.42
CA SER A 103 -5.90 -22.49 -15.48
C SER A 103 -4.68 -23.38 -15.74
N CYS A 104 -4.11 -23.90 -14.67
CA CYS A 104 -3.02 -24.86 -14.73
C CYS A 104 -3.56 -26.28 -14.49
N PRO A 105 -3.45 -27.21 -15.44
CA PRO A 105 -3.96 -28.58 -15.26
C PRO A 105 -3.14 -29.39 -14.24
N ASP A 106 -1.89 -28.98 -13.95
CA ASP A 106 -0.99 -29.74 -13.08
C ASP A 106 -1.16 -29.37 -11.59
N CYS A 107 -1.57 -28.13 -11.27
CA CYS A 107 -1.69 -27.65 -9.89
C CYS A 107 -3.12 -27.20 -9.51
N ASP A 108 -4.07 -27.37 -10.40
CA ASP A 108 -5.51 -27.03 -10.17
C ASP A 108 -5.78 -25.56 -9.84
N ILE A 109 -4.81 -24.67 -10.13
CA ILE A 109 -4.95 -23.22 -9.92
C ILE A 109 -5.68 -22.65 -11.13
N SER A 110 -6.78 -21.94 -10.87
CA SER A 110 -7.48 -21.12 -11.87
C SER A 110 -7.33 -19.64 -11.50
N ILE A 111 -6.90 -18.84 -12.46
CA ILE A 111 -6.76 -17.39 -12.32
C ILE A 111 -7.91 -16.75 -13.10
N ASP A 112 -8.60 -15.81 -12.44
CA ASP A 112 -9.65 -15.00 -13.08
C ASP A 112 -9.08 -14.19 -14.25
N GLU A 113 -9.96 -13.68 -15.11
CA GLU A 113 -9.56 -12.82 -16.21
C GLU A 113 -8.73 -11.64 -15.70
N VAL A 114 -7.55 -11.44 -16.34
CA VAL A 114 -6.63 -10.36 -15.96
C VAL A 114 -7.12 -9.06 -16.58
N GLU A 115 -7.70 -8.20 -15.73
CA GLU A 115 -8.20 -6.89 -16.08
C GLU A 115 -7.31 -5.77 -15.52
N PRO A 116 -7.42 -4.51 -15.99
CA PRO A 116 -6.68 -3.39 -15.41
C PRO A 116 -6.86 -3.24 -13.90
N ARG A 117 -8.04 -3.58 -13.36
CA ARG A 117 -8.32 -3.56 -11.92
C ARG A 117 -7.49 -4.57 -11.11
N SER A 118 -7.01 -5.64 -11.75
CA SER A 118 -6.14 -6.65 -11.13
C SER A 118 -4.76 -6.10 -10.77
N PHE A 119 -4.34 -4.97 -11.37
CA PHE A 119 -3.08 -4.29 -11.08
C PHE A 119 -3.23 -3.10 -10.12
N SER A 120 -4.41 -2.90 -9.54
CA SER A 120 -4.65 -1.82 -8.60
C SER A 120 -4.63 -2.32 -7.16
N PHE A 121 -3.70 -1.83 -6.36
CA PHE A 121 -3.65 -2.14 -4.93
C PHE A 121 -4.78 -1.47 -4.11
N ASN A 122 -5.49 -0.50 -4.68
CA ASN A 122 -6.68 0.12 -4.09
C ASN A 122 -7.97 -0.63 -4.41
N ASN A 123 -7.90 -1.69 -5.21
CA ASN A 123 -9.05 -2.49 -5.60
C ASN A 123 -8.92 -3.90 -4.99
N PRO A 124 -9.95 -4.45 -4.34
CA PRO A 124 -9.91 -5.81 -3.77
C PRO A 124 -9.54 -6.92 -4.77
N PHE A 125 -9.77 -6.72 -6.07
CA PHE A 125 -9.40 -7.67 -7.11
C PHE A 125 -7.89 -7.81 -7.27
N GLY A 126 -7.13 -6.71 -7.12
CA GLY A 126 -5.68 -6.71 -7.27
C GLY A 126 -4.90 -6.64 -5.96
N ALA A 127 -5.51 -6.10 -4.90
CA ALA A 127 -4.84 -5.91 -3.61
C ALA A 127 -4.46 -7.25 -2.95
N CYS A 128 -3.29 -7.30 -2.34
CA CYS A 128 -2.88 -8.42 -1.50
C CYS A 128 -3.94 -8.68 -0.41
N PRO A 129 -4.44 -9.92 -0.25
CA PRO A 129 -5.54 -10.23 0.66
C PRO A 129 -5.16 -10.08 2.14
N VAL A 130 -3.87 -10.13 2.47
CA VAL A 130 -3.36 -10.04 3.84
C VAL A 130 -3.22 -8.59 4.30
N CYS A 131 -2.58 -7.73 3.50
CA CYS A 131 -2.37 -6.32 3.85
C CYS A 131 -3.39 -5.37 3.19
N HIS A 132 -4.33 -5.88 2.41
CA HIS A 132 -5.34 -5.09 1.68
C HIS A 132 -4.74 -3.96 0.84
N GLY A 133 -3.59 -4.21 0.22
CA GLY A 133 -2.90 -3.25 -0.65
C GLY A 133 -2.02 -2.23 0.07
N LEU A 134 -1.85 -2.33 1.39
CA LEU A 134 -0.95 -1.44 2.15
C LEU A 134 0.53 -1.74 1.88
N GLY A 135 0.87 -3.02 1.67
CA GLY A 135 2.25 -3.48 1.50
C GLY A 135 2.99 -3.73 2.83
N TYR A 136 2.40 -3.32 3.94
CA TYR A 136 2.99 -3.47 5.27
C TYR A 136 1.92 -3.87 6.29
N LYS A 137 2.40 -4.32 7.43
CA LYS A 137 1.60 -4.55 8.64
C LYS A 137 2.10 -3.62 9.74
N MET A 138 1.19 -3.22 10.59
CA MET A 138 1.53 -2.56 11.86
C MET A 138 1.39 -3.59 12.97
N GLU A 139 2.48 -3.91 13.63
CA GLU A 139 2.54 -4.90 14.69
C GLU A 139 3.10 -4.28 15.96
N PHE A 140 2.59 -4.72 17.12
CA PHE A 140 3.12 -4.25 18.40
C PHE A 140 4.54 -4.76 18.57
N ASP A 141 5.47 -3.83 18.82
CA ASP A 141 6.88 -4.09 18.98
C ASP A 141 7.21 -4.24 20.47
N VAL A 142 7.84 -5.37 20.80
CA VAL A 142 8.21 -5.68 22.19
C VAL A 142 9.22 -4.66 22.74
N ASP A 143 10.15 -4.21 21.92
CA ASP A 143 11.17 -3.24 22.34
C ASP A 143 10.57 -1.84 22.57
N LEU A 144 9.51 -1.48 21.83
CA LEU A 144 8.76 -0.25 22.08
C LEU A 144 7.84 -0.37 23.31
N MET A 145 7.24 -1.55 23.53
CA MET A 145 6.40 -1.79 24.71
C MET A 145 7.21 -1.93 26.00
N ILE A 146 8.45 -2.39 25.92
CA ILE A 146 9.38 -2.64 27.03
C ILE A 146 10.74 -2.01 26.69
N PRO A 147 10.81 -0.67 26.68
CA PRO A 147 11.99 0.06 26.18
C PRO A 147 13.24 -0.11 27.04
N ASP A 148 13.08 -0.32 28.35
CA ASP A 148 14.19 -0.65 29.24
C ASP A 148 14.01 -2.06 29.82
N GLN A 149 14.58 -3.03 29.14
CA GLN A 149 14.55 -4.43 29.57
C GLN A 149 15.40 -4.73 30.81
N LYS A 150 16.13 -3.75 31.34
CA LYS A 150 16.89 -3.88 32.61
C LYS A 150 15.97 -3.67 33.81
N LEU A 151 14.82 -3.02 33.61
CA LEU A 151 13.81 -2.89 34.65
C LEU A 151 13.05 -4.21 34.82
N SER A 152 12.60 -4.43 36.04
CA SER A 152 11.64 -5.49 36.35
C SER A 152 10.21 -5.06 36.04
N ILE A 153 9.28 -6.01 35.99
CA ILE A 153 7.83 -5.71 35.84
C ILE A 153 7.34 -4.87 37.02
N ALA A 154 7.83 -5.13 38.22
CA ALA A 154 7.49 -4.40 39.40
C ALA A 154 8.00 -2.94 39.40
N GLU A 155 9.12 -2.69 38.72
CA GLU A 155 9.68 -1.35 38.49
C GLU A 155 9.06 -0.61 37.31
N GLY A 156 8.20 -1.27 36.51
CA GLY A 156 7.50 -0.66 35.39
C GLY A 156 8.16 -0.87 34.04
N ALA A 157 8.79 -2.00 33.79
CA ALA A 157 9.35 -2.35 32.48
C ALA A 157 8.31 -2.26 31.36
N ILE A 158 7.03 -2.61 31.64
CA ILE A 158 5.94 -2.61 30.66
C ILE A 158 5.32 -1.20 30.61
N GLN A 159 5.57 -0.48 29.52
CA GLN A 159 5.11 0.91 29.35
C GLN A 159 3.87 1.05 28.47
N VAL A 160 3.47 -0.01 27.79
CA VAL A 160 2.31 0.03 26.89
C VAL A 160 1.02 0.37 27.66
N PHE A 161 0.18 1.17 27.01
CA PHE A 161 -1.05 1.68 27.60
C PHE A 161 -1.97 0.57 28.13
N GLY A 162 -2.43 0.74 29.37
CA GLY A 162 -3.26 -0.23 30.08
C GLY A 162 -2.48 -1.28 30.88
N TRP A 163 -1.14 -1.32 30.78
CA TRP A 163 -0.26 -2.18 31.57
C TRP A 163 0.65 -1.41 32.53
N GLN A 164 0.66 -0.10 32.49
CA GLN A 164 1.43 0.79 33.37
C GLN A 164 1.08 0.61 34.85
N SER A 165 -0.14 0.14 35.14
CA SER A 165 -0.58 -0.17 36.50
C SER A 165 0.02 -1.48 37.06
N SER A 166 0.90 -2.16 36.34
CA SER A 166 1.65 -3.33 36.82
C SER A 166 2.52 -3.04 38.06
N THR A 167 2.91 -1.78 38.29
CA THR A 167 3.65 -1.32 39.47
C THR A 167 2.77 -1.16 40.70
N ASP A 168 1.45 -0.93 40.53
CA ASP A 168 0.51 -0.77 41.63
C ASP A 168 0.03 -2.14 42.14
N LYS A 169 0.44 -2.50 43.34
CA LYS A 169 0.09 -3.76 44.03
C LYS A 169 -1.44 -3.96 44.24
N LYS A 170 -2.24 -2.91 44.10
CA LYS A 170 -3.70 -2.96 44.24
C LYS A 170 -4.42 -3.06 42.91
N SER A 171 -3.70 -2.99 41.79
CA SER A 171 -4.30 -3.05 40.46
C SER A 171 -4.70 -4.48 40.07
N TYR A 172 -5.74 -4.60 39.25
CA TYR A 172 -6.14 -5.89 38.68
C TYR A 172 -5.05 -6.46 37.75
N THR A 173 -4.35 -5.60 37.01
CA THR A 173 -3.22 -5.97 36.16
C THR A 173 -2.12 -6.64 36.97
N ARG A 174 -1.76 -6.07 38.12
CA ARG A 174 -0.78 -6.65 39.03
C ARG A 174 -1.25 -7.99 39.59
N ALA A 175 -2.53 -8.11 39.95
CA ALA A 175 -3.07 -9.39 40.46
C ALA A 175 -2.98 -10.52 39.43
N ILE A 176 -3.16 -10.23 38.14
CA ILE A 176 -2.94 -11.19 37.05
C ILE A 176 -1.47 -11.61 36.97
N LEU A 177 -0.55 -10.63 37.00
CA LEU A 177 0.90 -10.91 36.95
C LEU A 177 1.38 -11.70 38.17
N ASP A 178 0.89 -11.40 39.36
CA ASP A 178 1.17 -12.16 40.58
C ASP A 178 0.63 -13.61 40.50
N ALA A 179 -0.50 -13.82 39.85
CA ALA A 179 -1.04 -15.16 39.60
C ALA A 179 -0.17 -15.95 38.63
N LEU A 180 0.26 -15.32 37.53
CA LEU A 180 1.20 -15.93 36.56
C LEU A 180 2.53 -16.26 37.23
N ALA A 181 3.09 -15.32 38.01
CA ALA A 181 4.34 -15.51 38.74
C ALA A 181 4.31 -16.76 39.66
N ARG A 182 3.16 -16.95 40.36
CA ARG A 182 2.97 -18.12 41.20
C ARG A 182 2.84 -19.44 40.45
N GLU A 183 2.08 -19.43 39.35
CA GLU A 183 1.80 -20.66 38.57
C GLU A 183 3.02 -21.10 37.78
N TYR A 184 3.77 -20.15 37.22
CA TYR A 184 4.94 -20.43 36.36
C TYR A 184 6.28 -20.24 37.07
N HIS A 185 6.28 -19.99 38.39
CA HIS A 185 7.44 -19.93 39.27
C HIS A 185 8.51 -18.91 38.85
N PHE A 186 8.10 -17.68 38.55
CA PHE A 186 9.01 -16.57 38.29
C PHE A 186 8.74 -15.40 39.26
N ASP A 187 9.71 -14.47 39.38
CA ASP A 187 9.61 -13.32 40.26
C ASP A 187 9.44 -12.03 39.43
N LEU A 188 8.48 -11.18 39.82
CA LEU A 188 8.21 -9.91 39.15
C LEU A 188 9.27 -8.83 39.41
N GLU A 189 10.17 -9.03 40.38
CA GLU A 189 11.33 -8.17 40.67
C GLU A 189 12.54 -8.49 39.78
N THR A 190 12.51 -9.60 39.00
CA THR A 190 13.55 -9.95 38.06
C THR A 190 13.54 -9.01 36.84
N PRO A 191 14.70 -8.48 36.39
CA PRO A 191 14.80 -7.71 35.16
C PRO A 191 14.21 -8.47 33.94
N PHE A 192 13.45 -7.79 33.08
CA PHE A 192 12.73 -8.43 31.98
C PHE A 192 13.68 -9.21 31.02
N LYS A 193 14.89 -8.69 30.79
CA LYS A 193 15.92 -9.34 29.95
C LYS A 193 16.33 -10.71 30.49
N ASP A 194 16.31 -10.89 31.82
CA ASP A 194 16.83 -12.08 32.50
C ASP A 194 15.79 -13.20 32.66
N TYR A 195 14.53 -12.97 32.23
CA TYR A 195 13.54 -14.05 32.16
C TYR A 195 13.90 -15.10 31.11
N PRO A 196 13.66 -16.39 31.42
CA PRO A 196 13.69 -17.46 30.41
C PRO A 196 12.71 -17.15 29.27
N GLN A 197 13.00 -17.65 28.06
CA GLN A 197 12.16 -17.40 26.88
C GLN A 197 10.72 -17.88 27.09
N GLU A 198 10.51 -19.00 27.77
CA GLU A 198 9.17 -19.52 28.09
C GLU A 198 8.32 -18.51 28.89
N ILE A 199 8.94 -17.84 29.85
CA ILE A 199 8.25 -16.82 30.65
C ILE A 199 7.95 -15.57 29.83
N LYS A 200 8.89 -15.12 28.98
CA LYS A 200 8.65 -14.05 28.02
C LYS A 200 7.50 -14.38 27.08
N ASP A 201 7.45 -15.59 26.57
CA ASP A 201 6.38 -16.04 25.66
C ASP A 201 5.01 -16.08 26.36
N ILE A 202 4.96 -16.55 27.61
CA ILE A 202 3.72 -16.51 28.40
C ILE A 202 3.27 -15.07 28.64
N LEU A 203 4.16 -14.17 29.02
CA LEU A 203 3.84 -12.77 29.25
C LEU A 203 3.38 -12.07 27.96
N LEU A 204 4.04 -12.30 26.85
CA LEU A 204 3.74 -11.62 25.58
C LEU A 204 2.56 -12.25 24.84
N TYR A 205 2.50 -13.58 24.75
CA TYR A 205 1.56 -14.32 23.89
C TYR A 205 0.47 -15.07 24.65
N GLY A 206 0.61 -15.20 25.98
CA GLY A 206 -0.40 -15.78 26.85
C GLY A 206 -0.23 -17.27 27.19
N THR A 207 -1.16 -17.80 27.96
CA THR A 207 -1.11 -19.16 28.53
C THR A 207 -1.64 -20.25 27.59
N GLY A 208 -1.96 -19.93 26.32
CA GLY A 208 -2.53 -20.91 25.38
C GLY A 208 -3.91 -21.44 25.79
N GLY A 209 -4.69 -20.66 26.55
CA GLY A 209 -6.03 -21.05 27.04
C GLY A 209 -6.00 -21.71 28.42
N ARG A 210 -4.84 -21.95 29.03
CA ARG A 210 -4.75 -22.45 30.40
C ARG A 210 -5.18 -21.36 31.38
N GLU A 211 -6.14 -21.68 32.27
CA GLU A 211 -6.63 -20.78 33.30
C GLU A 211 -5.71 -20.74 34.51
N VAL A 212 -5.51 -19.55 35.05
CA VAL A 212 -4.78 -19.29 36.31
C VAL A 212 -5.71 -18.65 37.32
N LYS A 213 -5.55 -18.97 38.60
CA LYS A 213 -6.36 -18.42 39.69
C LYS A 213 -5.85 -17.06 40.12
N VAL A 214 -6.62 -16.02 39.79
CA VAL A 214 -6.33 -14.63 40.13
C VAL A 214 -7.08 -14.26 41.40
N TYR A 215 -6.35 -13.92 42.46
CA TYR A 215 -6.91 -13.40 43.72
C TYR A 215 -6.87 -11.86 43.65
N TYR A 216 -8.03 -11.24 43.64
CA TYR A 216 -8.11 -9.78 43.55
C TYR A 216 -9.01 -9.20 44.63
N LYS A 217 -8.47 -8.18 45.31
CA LYS A 217 -9.18 -7.39 46.31
C LYS A 217 -9.40 -5.97 45.77
N GLY A 218 -10.58 -5.73 45.22
CA GLY A 218 -10.98 -4.45 44.69
C GLY A 218 -11.84 -3.63 45.65
N GLN A 219 -12.24 -2.45 45.24
CA GLN A 219 -13.12 -1.57 46.02
C GLN A 219 -14.50 -2.17 46.34
N ARG A 220 -14.96 -3.16 45.55
CA ARG A 220 -16.28 -3.81 45.66
C ARG A 220 -16.25 -5.17 46.35
N GLY A 221 -15.09 -5.59 46.89
CA GLY A 221 -14.92 -6.89 47.55
C GLY A 221 -13.70 -7.69 47.10
N GLU A 222 -13.52 -8.84 47.73
CA GLU A 222 -12.49 -9.83 47.36
C GLU A 222 -13.11 -10.94 46.51
N GLY A 223 -12.39 -11.42 45.50
CA GLY A 223 -12.84 -12.50 44.65
C GLY A 223 -11.68 -13.32 44.10
N VAL A 224 -11.99 -14.56 43.72
CA VAL A 224 -11.09 -15.44 43.01
C VAL A 224 -11.69 -15.66 41.61
N TYR A 225 -10.89 -15.43 40.59
CA TYR A 225 -11.30 -15.55 39.21
C TYR A 225 -10.38 -16.51 38.48
N ASP A 226 -10.92 -17.45 37.73
CA ASP A 226 -10.17 -18.27 36.80
C ASP A 226 -10.03 -17.48 35.49
N VAL A 227 -8.80 -17.17 35.09
CA VAL A 227 -8.47 -16.29 33.95
C VAL A 227 -7.52 -17.01 33.00
N ALA A 228 -7.94 -17.23 31.77
CA ALA A 228 -7.05 -17.62 30.71
C ALA A 228 -6.34 -16.36 30.19
N PHE A 229 -5.08 -16.20 30.56
CA PHE A 229 -4.31 -15.02 30.17
C PHE A 229 -4.00 -15.00 28.68
N GLU A 230 -4.50 -14.00 27.96
CA GLU A 230 -4.37 -13.89 26.50
C GLU A 230 -3.00 -13.38 26.01
N GLY A 231 -2.14 -12.89 26.92
CA GLY A 231 -0.87 -12.25 26.59
C GLY A 231 -1.00 -10.73 26.39
N ILE A 232 0.09 -10.01 26.64
CA ILE A 232 0.13 -8.54 26.54
C ILE A 232 -0.19 -8.11 25.11
N ILE A 233 0.45 -8.71 24.10
CA ILE A 233 0.29 -8.34 22.67
C ILE A 233 -1.15 -8.51 22.21
N LYS A 234 -1.79 -9.64 22.50
CA LYS A 234 -3.19 -9.87 22.12
C LYS A 234 -4.14 -8.94 22.86
N ASN A 235 -3.90 -8.72 24.17
CA ASN A 235 -4.69 -7.81 24.98
C ASN A 235 -4.64 -6.37 24.43
N VAL A 236 -3.45 -5.86 24.16
CA VAL A 236 -3.24 -4.53 23.61
C VAL A 236 -3.84 -4.44 22.20
N GLY A 237 -3.67 -5.46 21.37
CA GLY A 237 -4.26 -5.55 20.03
C GLY A 237 -5.79 -5.50 20.04
N ARG A 238 -6.43 -6.17 21.00
CA ARG A 238 -7.89 -6.09 21.19
C ARG A 238 -8.31 -4.67 21.60
N ARG A 239 -7.62 -4.08 22.60
CA ARG A 239 -7.90 -2.70 23.05
C ARG A 239 -7.70 -1.68 21.93
N TYR A 240 -6.68 -1.84 21.09
CA TYR A 240 -6.44 -0.98 19.93
C TYR A 240 -7.62 -1.01 18.94
N ARG A 241 -8.18 -2.20 18.64
CA ARG A 241 -9.34 -2.32 17.75
C ARG A 241 -10.59 -1.62 18.29
N GLU A 242 -10.78 -1.65 19.61
CA GLU A 242 -11.92 -1.07 20.31
C GLU A 242 -11.73 0.42 20.69
N ALA A 243 -10.53 0.96 20.53
CA ALA A 243 -10.16 2.31 20.95
C ALA A 243 -10.74 3.40 20.04
N SER A 244 -10.96 4.59 20.62
CA SER A 244 -11.25 5.81 19.86
C SER A 244 -10.03 6.25 19.04
N GLN A 245 -10.26 7.11 18.03
CA GLN A 245 -9.20 7.57 17.12
C GLN A 245 -8.00 8.18 17.85
N ASN A 246 -8.24 9.00 18.88
CA ASN A 246 -7.17 9.61 19.68
C ASN A 246 -6.35 8.55 20.44
N MET A 247 -7.04 7.55 21.02
CA MET A 247 -6.36 6.47 21.74
C MET A 247 -5.60 5.52 20.79
N LYS A 248 -6.04 5.38 19.55
CA LYS A 248 -5.31 4.60 18.54
C LYS A 248 -3.94 5.19 18.26
N ALA A 249 -3.85 6.53 18.11
CA ALA A 249 -2.58 7.21 17.93
C ALA A 249 -1.58 6.94 19.07
N GLU A 250 -2.07 6.85 20.31
CA GLU A 250 -1.23 6.49 21.47
C GLU A 250 -0.72 5.04 21.38
N TYR A 251 -1.57 4.08 20.97
CA TYR A 251 -1.15 2.69 20.77
C TYR A 251 -0.17 2.54 19.61
N GLU A 252 -0.31 3.32 18.54
CA GLU A 252 0.54 3.29 17.37
C GLU A 252 2.00 3.68 17.67
N THR A 253 2.24 4.42 18.77
CA THR A 253 3.61 4.70 19.25
C THR A 253 4.37 3.45 19.72
N PHE A 254 3.66 2.37 20.01
CA PHE A 254 4.20 1.07 20.40
C PHE A 254 4.21 0.04 19.26
N MET A 255 3.94 0.50 18.04
CA MET A 255 3.90 -0.35 16.84
C MET A 255 5.08 -0.06 15.92
N THR A 256 5.55 -1.08 15.25
CA THR A 256 6.51 -0.98 14.16
C THR A 256 5.84 -1.37 12.83
N ILE A 257 6.36 -0.82 11.76
CA ILE A 257 5.90 -1.10 10.40
C ILE A 257 6.82 -2.16 9.81
N THR A 258 6.26 -3.33 9.53
CA THR A 258 6.98 -4.45 8.88
C THR A 258 6.43 -4.69 7.48
N PRO A 259 7.25 -5.05 6.50
CA PRO A 259 6.73 -5.49 5.20
C PRO A 259 5.74 -6.64 5.37
N CYS A 260 4.71 -6.67 4.55
CA CYS A 260 3.74 -7.77 4.57
C CYS A 260 4.40 -9.08 4.15
N ASP A 261 4.25 -10.14 4.95
CA ASP A 261 4.89 -11.45 4.70
C ASP A 261 4.41 -12.13 3.42
N GLU A 262 3.19 -11.83 2.97
CA GLU A 262 2.60 -12.42 1.76
C GLU A 262 3.09 -11.73 0.49
N CYS A 263 3.01 -10.41 0.42
CA CYS A 263 3.38 -9.66 -0.78
C CYS A 263 4.75 -9.00 -0.70
N HIS A 264 5.49 -9.15 0.40
CA HIS A 264 6.83 -8.59 0.61
C HIS A 264 6.95 -7.09 0.26
N GLY A 265 5.89 -6.33 0.55
CA GLY A 265 5.83 -4.90 0.24
C GLY A 265 5.23 -4.55 -1.12
N GLN A 266 5.02 -5.51 -2.01
CA GLN A 266 4.58 -5.28 -3.39
C GLN A 266 3.08 -4.94 -3.53
N ARG A 267 2.29 -5.06 -2.47
CA ARG A 267 0.90 -4.58 -2.35
C ARG A 267 -0.15 -5.35 -3.15
N LEU A 268 0.24 -6.15 -4.12
CA LEU A 268 -0.63 -6.86 -5.06
C LEU A 268 -0.68 -8.36 -4.76
N LYS A 269 -1.68 -9.04 -5.34
CA LYS A 269 -1.78 -10.49 -5.36
C LYS A 269 -0.67 -11.11 -6.20
N GLN A 270 -0.32 -12.36 -5.91
CA GLN A 270 0.73 -13.10 -6.62
C GLN A 270 0.39 -13.28 -8.10
N GLU A 271 -0.89 -13.49 -8.45
CA GLU A 271 -1.36 -13.63 -9.83
C GLU A 271 -1.10 -12.35 -10.64
N SER A 272 -1.33 -11.18 -10.04
CA SER A 272 -1.05 -9.90 -10.67
C SER A 272 0.46 -9.67 -10.86
N LEU A 273 1.26 -10.10 -9.90
CA LEU A 273 2.73 -9.99 -9.94
C LEU A 273 3.37 -11.00 -10.92
N ALA A 274 2.68 -12.09 -11.24
CA ALA A 274 3.13 -13.06 -12.23
C ALA A 274 3.07 -12.52 -13.67
N VAL A 275 2.29 -11.47 -13.92
CA VAL A 275 2.21 -10.83 -15.25
C VAL A 275 3.40 -9.93 -15.47
N THR A 276 4.18 -10.20 -16.53
CA THR A 276 5.39 -9.44 -16.86
C THR A 276 5.34 -8.83 -18.24
N VAL A 277 5.96 -7.68 -18.40
CA VAL A 277 6.21 -7.01 -19.69
C VAL A 277 7.72 -6.80 -19.82
N ALA A 278 8.32 -7.30 -20.90
CA ALA A 278 9.78 -7.28 -21.07
C ALA A 278 10.55 -7.83 -19.83
N GLY A 279 10.02 -8.88 -19.20
CA GLY A 279 10.62 -9.55 -18.04
C GLY A 279 10.49 -8.83 -16.70
N LYS A 280 9.68 -7.75 -16.62
CA LYS A 280 9.41 -7.00 -15.39
C LYS A 280 7.93 -7.00 -15.05
N ASN A 281 7.60 -7.21 -13.77
CA ASN A 281 6.24 -7.03 -13.27
C ASN A 281 5.99 -5.56 -12.87
N ILE A 282 4.73 -5.22 -12.60
CA ILE A 282 4.34 -3.83 -12.28
C ILE A 282 4.99 -3.31 -10.99
N ALA A 283 5.22 -4.14 -9.97
CA ALA A 283 5.86 -3.71 -8.73
C ALA A 283 7.35 -3.40 -8.97
N GLU A 284 8.06 -4.28 -9.68
CA GLU A 284 9.45 -4.05 -10.06
C GLU A 284 9.61 -2.79 -10.92
N MET A 285 8.65 -2.51 -11.81
CA MET A 285 8.64 -1.27 -12.58
C MET A 285 8.41 -0.05 -11.69
N CYS A 286 7.48 -0.12 -10.73
CA CYS A 286 7.22 0.97 -9.79
C CYS A 286 8.39 1.24 -8.83
N ASP A 287 9.23 0.26 -8.56
CA ASP A 287 10.42 0.38 -7.71
C ASP A 287 11.63 0.98 -8.44
N MET A 288 11.60 1.05 -9.77
CA MET A 288 12.60 1.78 -10.54
C MET A 288 12.52 3.27 -10.25
N SER A 289 13.66 3.94 -10.22
CA SER A 289 13.69 5.40 -10.30
C SER A 289 13.06 5.87 -11.62
N VAL A 290 12.51 7.08 -11.64
CA VAL A 290 11.97 7.69 -12.87
C VAL A 290 12.98 7.63 -14.01
N ARG A 291 14.27 7.88 -13.72
CA ARG A 291 15.36 7.78 -14.70
C ARG A 291 15.51 6.38 -15.27
N GLU A 292 15.54 5.37 -14.42
CA GLU A 292 15.65 3.96 -14.83
C GLU A 292 14.41 3.52 -15.61
N MET A 293 13.22 3.98 -15.19
CA MET A 293 11.97 3.68 -15.89
C MET A 293 11.92 4.28 -17.28
N VAL A 294 12.37 5.55 -17.46
CA VAL A 294 12.50 6.16 -18.79
C VAL A 294 13.40 5.31 -19.68
N SER A 295 14.60 4.96 -19.20
CA SER A 295 15.55 4.13 -19.94
C SER A 295 14.97 2.75 -20.27
N PHE A 296 14.29 2.11 -19.33
CA PHE A 296 13.62 0.82 -19.54
C PHE A 296 12.54 0.90 -20.62
N LEU A 297 11.67 1.91 -20.56
CA LEU A 297 10.60 2.11 -21.54
C LEU A 297 11.13 2.42 -22.95
N GLU A 298 12.31 3.01 -23.07
CA GLU A 298 12.97 3.29 -24.36
C GLU A 298 13.63 2.05 -24.96
N THR A 299 14.20 1.19 -24.12
CA THR A 299 15.04 0.06 -24.55
C THR A 299 14.32 -1.29 -24.56
N MET A 300 13.10 -1.37 -23.96
CA MET A 300 12.39 -2.65 -23.87
C MET A 300 12.04 -3.22 -25.24
N GLU A 301 12.32 -4.51 -25.40
CA GLU A 301 12.00 -5.25 -26.61
C GLU A 301 10.56 -5.78 -26.54
N LEU A 302 9.75 -5.39 -27.51
CA LEU A 302 8.37 -5.84 -27.67
C LEU A 302 8.18 -6.52 -29.03
N SER A 303 7.37 -7.57 -29.06
CA SER A 303 6.94 -8.19 -30.32
C SER A 303 6.09 -7.19 -31.14
N GLU A 304 5.99 -7.40 -32.45
CA GLU A 304 5.21 -6.53 -33.33
C GLU A 304 3.73 -6.44 -32.92
N ARG A 305 3.15 -7.53 -32.41
CA ARG A 305 1.80 -7.53 -31.85
C ARG A 305 1.69 -6.67 -30.58
N GLN A 306 2.66 -6.77 -29.67
CA GLN A 306 2.70 -5.99 -28.44
C GLN A 306 2.90 -4.49 -28.73
N LYS A 307 3.75 -4.15 -29.72
CA LYS A 307 3.91 -2.76 -30.17
C LYS A 307 2.60 -2.19 -30.66
N LEU A 308 1.91 -2.91 -31.55
CA LEU A 308 0.63 -2.45 -32.11
C LEU A 308 -0.44 -2.21 -31.05
N ILE A 309 -0.52 -3.09 -30.04
CA ILE A 309 -1.49 -2.95 -28.94
C ILE A 309 -1.08 -1.84 -27.97
N GLY A 310 0.22 -1.75 -27.65
CA GLY A 310 0.74 -0.90 -26.59
C GLY A 310 1.17 0.50 -27.02
N GLU A 311 1.28 0.81 -28.31
CA GLU A 311 1.87 2.05 -28.82
C GLU A 311 1.27 3.32 -28.17
N GLN A 312 -0.04 3.42 -28.20
CA GLN A 312 -0.72 4.60 -27.65
C GLN A 312 -0.55 4.72 -26.13
N VAL A 313 -0.67 3.59 -25.43
CA VAL A 313 -0.49 3.52 -23.95
C VAL A 313 0.93 3.88 -23.57
N LEU A 314 1.91 3.33 -24.28
CA LEU A 314 3.32 3.62 -24.03
C LEU A 314 3.69 5.08 -24.31
N LYS A 315 3.11 5.68 -25.34
CA LYS A 315 3.29 7.11 -25.64
C LYS A 315 2.83 7.96 -24.45
N GLU A 316 1.66 7.67 -23.91
CA GLU A 316 1.12 8.39 -22.74
C GLU A 316 1.95 8.16 -21.47
N ILE A 317 2.38 6.91 -21.21
CA ILE A 317 3.23 6.61 -20.05
C ILE A 317 4.57 7.34 -20.17
N LYS A 318 5.23 7.28 -21.32
CA LYS A 318 6.50 7.97 -21.57
C LYS A 318 6.38 9.48 -21.38
N ALA A 319 5.30 10.09 -21.87
CA ALA A 319 5.05 11.51 -21.67
C ALA A 319 4.92 11.87 -20.18
N ARG A 320 4.10 11.12 -19.43
CA ARG A 320 3.86 11.39 -18.01
C ARG A 320 5.08 11.15 -17.13
N ILE A 321 5.84 10.10 -17.39
CA ILE A 321 7.10 9.83 -16.68
C ILE A 321 8.16 10.88 -17.08
N GLY A 322 8.18 11.30 -18.35
CA GLY A 322 9.02 12.37 -18.84
C GLY A 322 8.82 13.69 -18.07
N PHE A 323 7.57 14.07 -17.79
CA PHE A 323 7.29 15.27 -16.99
C PHE A 323 7.87 15.21 -15.58
N LEU A 324 7.90 14.04 -14.93
CA LEU A 324 8.56 13.88 -13.64
C LEU A 324 10.09 14.07 -13.75
N ASN A 325 10.68 13.56 -14.82
CA ASN A 325 12.11 13.77 -15.12
C ASN A 325 12.42 15.25 -15.39
N ASP A 326 11.56 15.95 -16.13
CA ASP A 326 11.74 17.35 -16.53
C ASP A 326 11.65 18.32 -15.36
N VAL A 327 10.90 17.97 -14.30
CA VAL A 327 10.88 18.76 -13.05
C VAL A 327 11.94 18.35 -12.03
N GLY A 328 12.94 17.55 -12.43
CA GLY A 328 14.06 17.16 -11.56
C GLY A 328 13.72 16.13 -10.50
N LEU A 329 12.70 15.28 -10.74
CA LEU A 329 12.28 14.18 -9.84
C LEU A 329 12.74 12.82 -10.36
N ASP A 330 13.81 12.78 -11.12
CA ASP A 330 14.32 11.58 -11.79
C ASP A 330 14.83 10.48 -10.85
N TYR A 331 15.12 10.82 -9.60
CA TYR A 331 15.55 9.91 -8.53
C TYR A 331 14.39 9.25 -7.76
N LEU A 332 13.16 9.76 -7.87
CA LEU A 332 12.01 9.20 -7.17
C LEU A 332 11.56 7.88 -7.80
N THR A 333 10.91 7.04 -6.99
CA THR A 333 10.22 5.83 -7.44
C THR A 333 8.70 6.01 -7.33
N LEU A 334 7.92 5.34 -8.18
CA LEU A 334 6.46 5.37 -8.09
C LEU A 334 5.92 4.63 -6.85
N SER A 335 6.69 3.71 -6.30
CA SER A 335 6.36 2.98 -5.07
C SER A 335 6.50 3.82 -3.81
N ARG A 336 7.18 4.99 -3.88
CA ARG A 336 7.42 5.84 -2.71
C ARG A 336 6.13 6.41 -2.13
N ALA A 337 5.93 6.20 -0.84
CA ALA A 337 4.75 6.70 -0.14
C ALA A 337 4.71 8.23 -0.10
N THR A 338 3.56 8.83 -0.42
CA THR A 338 3.39 10.30 -0.49
C THR A 338 3.69 11.01 0.83
N GLY A 339 3.44 10.37 1.97
CA GLY A 339 3.77 10.91 3.29
C GLY A 339 5.28 11.08 3.57
N THR A 340 6.15 10.48 2.74
CA THR A 340 7.62 10.59 2.85
C THR A 340 8.20 11.67 1.95
N LEU A 341 7.37 12.31 1.12
CA LEU A 341 7.80 13.37 0.22
C LEU A 341 8.08 14.67 0.99
N SER A 342 9.13 15.36 0.62
CA SER A 342 9.34 16.74 1.06
C SER A 342 8.32 17.69 0.43
N GLY A 343 8.16 18.89 1.01
CA GLY A 343 7.25 19.91 0.45
C GLY A 343 7.57 20.26 -1.00
N GLY A 344 8.85 20.43 -1.32
CA GLY A 344 9.31 20.72 -2.69
C GLY A 344 9.06 19.55 -3.66
N GLU A 345 9.26 18.29 -3.25
CA GLU A 345 8.94 17.13 -4.09
C GLU A 345 7.45 17.07 -4.41
N ALA A 346 6.58 17.24 -3.39
CA ALA A 346 5.14 17.24 -3.57
C ALA A 346 4.66 18.37 -4.50
N GLN A 347 5.25 19.55 -4.39
CA GLN A 347 4.96 20.68 -5.26
C GLN A 347 5.36 20.40 -6.70
N ARG A 348 6.55 19.85 -6.95
CA ARG A 348 7.00 19.48 -8.30
C ARG A 348 6.18 18.35 -8.93
N ILE A 349 5.70 17.37 -8.16
CA ILE A 349 4.76 16.36 -8.65
C ILE A 349 3.46 17.02 -9.14
N ARG A 350 2.94 17.99 -8.38
CA ARG A 350 1.76 18.76 -8.82
C ARG A 350 2.05 19.52 -10.10
N LEU A 351 3.21 20.17 -10.19
CA LEU A 351 3.64 20.90 -11.40
C LEU A 351 3.72 19.93 -12.60
N ALA A 352 4.37 18.78 -12.45
CA ALA A 352 4.44 17.76 -13.50
C ALA A 352 3.04 17.30 -13.97
N THR A 353 2.10 17.16 -13.04
CA THR A 353 0.71 16.82 -13.35
C THR A 353 0.03 17.93 -14.14
N GLN A 354 0.29 19.20 -13.83
CA GLN A 354 -0.25 20.36 -14.52
C GLN A 354 0.31 20.49 -15.94
N ILE A 355 1.64 20.31 -16.10
CA ILE A 355 2.29 20.25 -17.41
C ILE A 355 1.66 19.16 -18.27
N GLY A 356 1.48 17.97 -17.68
CA GLY A 356 0.90 16.80 -18.32
C GLY A 356 -0.59 16.96 -18.72
N SER A 357 -1.29 17.94 -18.17
CA SER A 357 -2.68 18.22 -18.54
C SER A 357 -2.86 18.83 -19.94
N GLY A 358 -1.78 19.43 -20.48
CA GLY A 358 -1.78 20.08 -21.79
C GLY A 358 -2.76 21.25 -21.91
N LEU A 359 -3.17 21.86 -20.80
CA LEU A 359 -4.09 23.00 -20.79
C LEU A 359 -3.41 24.23 -21.39
N VAL A 360 -4.16 24.97 -22.18
CA VAL A 360 -3.74 26.19 -22.88
C VAL A 360 -4.63 27.35 -22.43
N GLY A 361 -4.03 28.56 -22.30
CA GLY A 361 -4.76 29.76 -21.90
C GLY A 361 -5.08 29.81 -20.39
N VAL A 362 -4.32 29.10 -19.57
CA VAL A 362 -4.46 29.03 -18.11
C VAL A 362 -3.43 29.92 -17.42
N ALA A 363 -3.77 30.51 -16.28
CA ALA A 363 -2.83 31.19 -15.40
C ALA A 363 -2.33 30.22 -14.31
N TYR A 364 -1.04 29.99 -14.27
CA TYR A 364 -0.36 29.22 -13.22
C TYR A 364 0.30 30.18 -12.24
N ILE A 365 0.02 29.98 -10.95
CA ILE A 365 0.64 30.74 -9.87
C ILE A 365 1.47 29.76 -9.04
N LEU A 366 2.79 29.98 -9.01
CA LEU A 366 3.75 29.11 -8.37
C LEU A 366 4.51 29.90 -7.29
N ASP A 367 4.59 29.34 -6.10
CA ASP A 367 5.28 29.93 -4.96
C ASP A 367 6.54 29.09 -4.67
N GLU A 368 7.71 29.70 -4.86
CA GLU A 368 9.04 29.13 -4.69
C GLU A 368 9.20 27.71 -5.30
N PRO A 369 8.91 27.49 -6.59
CA PRO A 369 8.96 26.14 -7.18
C PRO A 369 10.39 25.55 -7.21
N SER A 370 11.43 26.37 -7.08
CA SER A 370 12.84 25.95 -6.99
C SER A 370 13.25 25.46 -5.60
N ILE A 371 12.38 25.59 -4.58
CA ILE A 371 12.73 25.25 -3.20
C ILE A 371 13.23 23.81 -3.06
N GLY A 372 14.39 23.63 -2.43
CA GLY A 372 15.00 22.32 -2.23
C GLY A 372 15.61 21.68 -3.47
N LEU A 373 15.70 22.41 -4.60
CA LEU A 373 16.46 21.97 -5.76
C LEU A 373 17.97 22.26 -5.57
N HIS A 374 18.76 21.35 -6.07
CA HIS A 374 20.18 21.66 -6.35
C HIS A 374 20.24 22.56 -7.59
N GLN A 375 21.16 23.51 -7.61
CA GLN A 375 21.33 24.48 -8.75
C GLN A 375 21.43 23.76 -10.12
N ARG A 376 22.05 22.59 -10.18
CA ARG A 376 22.11 21.73 -11.37
C ARG A 376 20.76 21.31 -11.94
N ASP A 377 19.75 21.17 -11.08
CA ASP A 377 18.43 20.69 -11.49
C ASP A 377 17.47 21.85 -11.79
N ASN A 378 17.90 23.10 -11.49
CA ASN A 378 17.12 24.31 -11.73
C ASN A 378 16.88 24.55 -13.23
N ASP A 379 17.86 24.24 -14.09
CA ASP A 379 17.73 24.34 -15.54
C ASP A 379 16.58 23.50 -16.10
N LYS A 380 16.36 22.31 -15.55
CA LYS A 380 15.24 21.43 -15.95
C LYS A 380 13.90 22.07 -15.59
N LEU A 381 13.78 22.58 -14.36
CA LEU A 381 12.58 23.27 -13.92
C LEU A 381 12.28 24.49 -14.79
N LEU A 382 13.29 25.32 -15.05
CA LEU A 382 13.16 26.50 -15.93
C LEU A 382 12.71 26.09 -17.33
N GLY A 383 13.31 25.05 -17.92
CA GLY A 383 12.89 24.51 -19.20
C GLY A 383 11.43 24.07 -19.21
N ALA A 384 10.98 23.43 -18.16
CA ALA A 384 9.57 22.99 -18.02
C ALA A 384 8.60 24.18 -17.89
N LEU A 385 8.98 25.23 -17.14
CA LEU A 385 8.19 26.45 -16.99
C LEU A 385 8.12 27.23 -18.31
N MET A 386 9.23 27.36 -19.03
CA MET A 386 9.26 28.00 -20.35
C MET A 386 8.39 27.26 -21.36
N ASN A 387 8.42 25.93 -21.37
CA ASN A 387 7.54 25.13 -22.21
C ASN A 387 6.04 25.39 -21.91
N LEU A 388 5.67 25.49 -20.61
CA LEU A 388 4.29 25.86 -20.24
C LEU A 388 3.88 27.23 -20.77
N ARG A 389 4.79 28.24 -20.68
CA ARG A 389 4.58 29.58 -21.23
C ARG A 389 4.36 29.50 -22.75
N ASP A 390 5.26 28.80 -23.44
CA ASP A 390 5.26 28.73 -24.91
C ASP A 390 4.02 28.00 -25.47
N LEU A 391 3.34 27.18 -24.65
CA LEU A 391 2.02 26.63 -24.95
C LEU A 391 0.89 27.68 -24.91
N GLY A 392 1.18 28.96 -24.57
CA GLY A 392 0.20 30.02 -24.51
C GLY A 392 -0.42 30.23 -23.13
N ASN A 393 0.27 29.81 -22.07
CA ASN A 393 -0.16 30.02 -20.70
C ASN A 393 0.48 31.26 -20.08
N THR A 394 -0.12 31.77 -19.01
CA THR A 394 0.46 32.85 -18.18
C THR A 394 1.03 32.22 -16.90
N LEU A 395 2.31 32.51 -16.62
CA LEU A 395 2.97 32.04 -15.40
C LEU A 395 3.27 33.22 -14.50
N ILE A 396 2.86 33.14 -13.25
CA ILE A 396 3.23 34.06 -12.16
C ILE A 396 4.03 33.24 -11.17
N VAL A 397 5.32 33.57 -11.02
CA VAL A 397 6.25 32.81 -10.19
C VAL A 397 6.79 33.73 -9.10
N VAL A 398 6.61 33.36 -7.85
CA VAL A 398 7.28 34.02 -6.72
C VAL A 398 8.59 33.27 -6.51
N GLU A 399 9.72 33.97 -6.69
CA GLU A 399 11.03 33.35 -6.64
C GLU A 399 12.12 34.25 -6.07
N HIS A 400 13.17 33.61 -5.58
CA HIS A 400 14.36 34.26 -5.05
C HIS A 400 15.65 33.84 -5.80
N ASP A 401 15.49 32.94 -6.77
CA ASP A 401 16.60 32.41 -7.58
C ASP A 401 16.99 33.36 -8.73
N GLU A 402 18.28 33.61 -8.89
CA GLU A 402 18.81 34.51 -9.90
C GLU A 402 18.52 34.04 -11.33
N ASP A 403 18.63 32.69 -11.60
CA ASP A 403 18.46 32.15 -12.94
C ASP A 403 17.01 32.28 -13.39
N THR A 404 16.08 32.04 -12.46
CA THR A 404 14.63 32.22 -12.68
C THR A 404 14.28 33.69 -12.97
N MET A 405 14.86 34.63 -12.21
CA MET A 405 14.64 36.07 -12.45
C MET A 405 15.18 36.50 -13.82
N ARG A 406 16.34 36.00 -14.22
CA ARG A 406 16.90 36.31 -15.53
C ARG A 406 16.14 35.72 -16.71
N ALA A 407 15.48 34.60 -16.49
CA ALA A 407 14.66 33.92 -17.50
C ALA A 407 13.22 34.49 -17.62
N ALA A 408 12.81 35.33 -16.68
CA ALA A 408 11.46 35.90 -16.68
C ALA A 408 11.31 36.97 -17.81
N ASP A 409 10.18 36.98 -18.47
CA ASP A 409 9.83 38.00 -19.47
C ASP A 409 9.56 39.35 -18.79
N TYR A 410 9.08 39.33 -17.53
CA TYR A 410 8.77 40.54 -16.77
C TYR A 410 8.92 40.27 -15.26
N ILE A 411 9.55 41.18 -14.56
CA ILE A 411 9.80 41.11 -13.13
C ILE A 411 9.01 42.20 -12.41
N VAL A 412 8.40 41.87 -11.29
CA VAL A 412 7.81 42.80 -10.34
C VAL A 412 8.58 42.69 -9.03
N ASP A 413 9.42 43.68 -8.73
CA ASP A 413 10.21 43.74 -7.49
C ASP A 413 9.41 44.37 -6.37
N ILE A 414 9.17 43.57 -5.31
CA ILE A 414 8.31 43.95 -4.18
C ILE A 414 9.16 44.10 -2.92
N GLY A 415 9.10 45.29 -2.32
CA GLY A 415 9.83 45.64 -1.10
C GLY A 415 9.57 47.08 -0.67
N PRO A 416 10.56 47.71 0.03
CA PRO A 416 11.40 47.11 1.04
C PRO A 416 10.62 46.76 2.31
N GLY A 417 11.19 45.92 3.16
CA GLY A 417 10.57 45.56 4.45
C GLY A 417 9.59 44.42 4.34
N ALA A 418 8.97 44.09 5.49
CA ALA A 418 8.03 42.98 5.64
C ALA A 418 6.77 43.38 6.44
N GLY A 419 5.72 42.59 6.35
CA GLY A 419 4.47 42.80 7.07
C GLY A 419 3.77 44.10 6.67
N SER A 420 3.29 44.90 7.66
CA SER A 420 2.60 46.16 7.45
C SER A 420 3.43 47.29 6.81
N HIS A 421 4.75 47.12 6.77
CA HIS A 421 5.71 48.08 6.21
C HIS A 421 6.31 47.62 4.86
N GLY A 422 5.86 46.49 4.32
CA GLY A 422 6.30 45.93 3.06
C GLY A 422 5.22 45.89 2.00
N GLY A 423 5.51 45.22 0.87
CA GLY A 423 4.53 44.98 -0.19
C GLY A 423 4.34 46.14 -1.16
N GLN A 424 5.28 47.08 -1.24
CA GLN A 424 5.26 48.13 -2.25
C GLN A 424 6.03 47.66 -3.51
N VAL A 425 5.52 48.01 -4.68
CA VAL A 425 6.23 47.78 -5.94
C VAL A 425 7.36 48.80 -6.01
N VAL A 426 8.62 48.35 -5.94
CA VAL A 426 9.84 49.16 -6.01
C VAL A 426 10.20 49.41 -7.46
N ALA A 427 10.16 48.37 -8.28
CA ALA A 427 10.49 48.42 -9.69
C ALA A 427 9.68 47.34 -10.44
N CYS A 428 9.42 47.53 -11.72
CA CYS A 428 8.86 46.56 -12.62
C CYS A 428 9.37 46.75 -14.04
N GLY A 429 9.57 45.64 -14.75
CA GLY A 429 10.12 45.63 -16.10
C GLY A 429 10.89 44.36 -16.43
N THR A 430 11.65 44.39 -17.49
CA THR A 430 12.58 43.32 -17.86
C THR A 430 13.75 43.21 -16.86
N ALA A 431 14.47 42.11 -16.88
CA ALA A 431 15.65 41.94 -16.01
C ALA A 431 16.66 43.09 -16.18
N GLU A 432 16.87 43.59 -17.42
CA GLU A 432 17.74 44.70 -17.73
C GLU A 432 17.27 46.02 -17.11
N GLU A 433 15.97 46.29 -17.17
CA GLU A 433 15.34 47.49 -16.57
C GLU A 433 15.45 47.45 -15.04
N ILE A 434 15.22 46.30 -14.41
CA ILE A 434 15.37 46.11 -12.98
C ILE A 434 16.84 46.30 -12.54
N MET A 435 17.81 45.78 -13.30
CA MET A 435 19.24 45.96 -13.04
C MET A 435 19.69 47.43 -13.09
N GLN A 436 19.02 48.27 -13.89
CA GLN A 436 19.30 49.68 -14.00
C GLN A 436 18.62 50.55 -12.94
N CYS A 437 17.59 50.04 -12.28
CA CYS A 437 16.85 50.77 -11.25
C CYS A 437 17.75 51.01 -10.00
N PRO A 438 17.96 52.25 -9.57
CA PRO A 438 18.82 52.55 -8.42
C PRO A 438 18.16 52.10 -7.09
N GLU A 439 16.84 52.12 -7.02
CA GLU A 439 16.06 51.84 -5.81
C GLU A 439 15.90 50.33 -5.58
N SER A 440 16.06 49.52 -6.62
CA SER A 440 15.93 48.06 -6.53
C SER A 440 17.16 47.41 -5.94
N ILE A 441 17.02 46.81 -4.75
CA ILE A 441 18.04 45.98 -4.12
C ILE A 441 18.27 44.73 -4.96
N THR A 442 17.19 44.08 -5.43
CA THR A 442 17.23 42.95 -6.36
C THR A 442 18.05 43.27 -7.60
N GLY A 443 17.80 44.42 -8.25
CA GLY A 443 18.53 44.89 -9.39
C GLY A 443 20.01 45.19 -9.07
N ALA A 444 20.28 45.66 -7.87
CA ALA A 444 21.67 45.91 -7.44
C ALA A 444 22.48 44.58 -7.31
N TYR A 445 21.86 43.51 -6.82
CA TYR A 445 22.50 42.18 -6.79
C TYR A 445 22.59 41.54 -8.18
N LEU A 446 21.52 41.55 -8.96
CA LEU A 446 21.50 41.01 -10.32
C LEU A 446 22.55 41.69 -11.26
N SER A 447 22.80 43.00 -11.08
CA SER A 447 23.78 43.73 -11.82
C SER A 447 25.23 43.59 -11.27
N GLY A 448 25.40 43.00 -10.10
CA GLY A 448 26.69 42.90 -9.40
C GLY A 448 27.15 44.19 -8.75
N ARG A 449 26.34 45.28 -8.73
CA ARG A 449 26.65 46.52 -7.98
C ARG A 449 26.82 46.26 -6.49
N ILE A 450 26.06 45.31 -5.94
CA ILE A 450 26.20 44.83 -4.57
C ILE A 450 26.51 43.33 -4.63
N GLN A 451 27.47 42.91 -3.82
CA GLN A 451 27.87 41.51 -3.71
C GLN A 451 28.11 41.15 -2.24
N ILE A 452 27.85 39.94 -1.87
CA ILE A 452 28.26 39.40 -0.57
C ILE A 452 29.76 39.12 -0.66
N PRO A 453 30.62 39.85 0.08
CA PRO A 453 32.07 39.72 -0.07
C PRO A 453 32.54 38.37 0.47
N VAL A 454 33.37 37.68 -0.32
CA VAL A 454 34.11 36.52 0.19
C VAL A 454 35.28 37.04 1.03
N PRO A 455 35.37 36.70 2.33
CA PRO A 455 36.44 37.19 3.18
C PRO A 455 37.79 36.68 2.68
N LYS A 456 38.78 37.61 2.50
CA LYS A 456 40.13 37.28 2.10
C LYS A 456 40.88 36.46 3.15
N GLU A 457 40.60 36.71 4.40
CA GLU A 457 41.12 35.95 5.53
C GLU A 457 40.01 35.11 6.14
N ARG A 458 40.21 33.80 6.22
CA ARG A 458 39.29 32.87 6.85
C ARG A 458 39.66 32.61 8.29
N ARG A 459 38.67 32.41 9.16
CA ARG A 459 38.90 31.98 10.55
C ARG A 459 39.66 30.65 10.57
N LYS A 460 40.58 30.51 11.49
CA LYS A 460 41.30 29.25 11.69
C LYS A 460 40.31 28.23 12.27
N PRO A 461 40.27 26.99 11.77
CA PRO A 461 39.40 25.96 12.29
C PRO A 461 39.79 25.61 13.73
N THR A 462 38.82 25.51 14.62
CA THR A 462 39.00 25.05 16.00
C THR A 462 38.71 23.55 16.14
N GLY A 463 38.14 22.92 15.11
CA GLY A 463 37.84 21.49 15.02
C GLY A 463 37.43 21.13 13.60
N TRP A 464 37.28 19.83 13.33
CA TRP A 464 36.92 19.29 12.04
C TRP A 464 35.71 18.41 12.13
N LEU A 465 34.73 18.60 11.27
CA LEU A 465 33.65 17.66 10.97
C LEU A 465 34.03 16.94 9.66
N THR A 466 34.19 15.62 9.76
CA THR A 466 34.56 14.81 8.60
C THR A 466 33.31 14.01 8.13
N VAL A 467 32.93 14.22 6.87
CA VAL A 467 31.90 13.41 6.21
C VAL A 467 32.61 12.46 5.26
N LYS A 468 32.35 11.15 5.39
CA LYS A 468 32.91 10.11 4.53
C LYS A 468 31.81 9.47 3.71
N GLY A 469 32.01 9.32 2.41
CA GLY A 469 31.07 8.63 1.52
C GLY A 469 29.78 9.41 1.21
N ALA A 470 29.86 10.74 1.24
CA ALA A 470 28.76 11.62 0.83
C ALA A 470 28.60 11.64 -0.69
#